data_29f4fdf180ca643368c7c983906f81a0
#
_entry.id   29f4fdf180ca643368c7c983906f81a0
#
_cell.length_a   1.000
_cell.length_b   1.000
_cell.length_c   1.000
_cell.angle_alpha   90.00
_cell.angle_beta   90.00
_cell.angle_gamma   90.00
#
_symmetry.space_group_name_H-M   'P 1'
#
loop_
_entity.id
_entity.type
_entity.pdbx_description
1 polymer ?
#
loop_
_entity_poly.entity_id
_entity_poly.type
_entity_poly.pdbx_seq_one_letter_code
_entity_poly.pdbx_strand_id
1 'polypeptide(L)'
;FSVHLPLNGLSFGQVSFNLLYEFYKLNLNPCIFTASDQPIDFTAYDFDKDFIDWIVKNYETALLRHNRKIPVIRLWHINDSIRTFSDKQILLTFHETDQLTKVETNILKNSTVCVTSKYSQSVFGINGIEAHLVHLGFDSLHFKPLQKTYFQDGRITFNLCGKLEKRKHHEKIVKTWIKKYGKNHNYSLQCAIHNMFYQDQNELKFMYNSMLEGKPIFNVSFLTHMPKNSVYNDYLNSGDIVIGMSGGEGWGLPEFQSVGIGKHAVMLNATSYKEWATEKNAVLVEPNNKIEVYDGRFFTKGAPYNQGNIFDFDPDAFIDGCEKAIERVKSNKINAEGLKIQDQFKYSDTANKLLSLI
;
A
#
# COMPACT_ATOMS: atom_id res chain seq x y z
N PHE A 1 25.07 -4.77 10.05
CA PHE A 1 24.44 -3.87 9.08
C PHE A 1 23.65 -2.77 9.80
N SER A 2 23.26 -1.75 9.05
CA SER A 2 22.37 -0.69 9.52
C SER A 2 21.08 -0.70 8.73
N VAL A 3 20.05 -0.09 9.30
CA VAL A 3 18.79 0.16 8.62
C VAL A 3 18.44 1.64 8.71
N HIS A 4 17.84 2.18 7.65
CA HIS A 4 17.35 3.57 7.59
C HIS A 4 15.90 3.54 7.12
N LEU A 5 14.96 3.58 8.06
CA LEU A 5 13.56 3.23 7.87
C LEU A 5 12.64 4.29 8.44
N PRO A 6 11.49 4.61 7.81
CA PRO A 6 10.44 5.36 8.47
C PRO A 6 9.76 4.49 9.55
N LEU A 7 9.62 5.00 10.76
CA LEU A 7 9.05 4.26 11.89
C LEU A 7 7.80 4.99 12.40
N ASN A 8 6.70 4.85 11.66
CA ASN A 8 5.43 5.56 11.92
C ASN A 8 4.23 4.71 11.47
N GLY A 9 3.02 5.20 11.69
CA GLY A 9 1.77 4.51 11.34
C GLY A 9 1.39 4.50 9.85
N LEU A 10 2.24 5.01 8.94
CA LEU A 10 1.97 5.02 7.51
C LEU A 10 2.45 3.74 6.82
N SER A 11 2.11 3.58 5.53
CA SER A 11 2.42 2.37 4.75
C SER A 11 3.90 1.95 4.75
N PHE A 12 4.83 2.92 4.62
CA PHE A 12 6.26 2.65 4.72
C PHE A 12 6.65 2.21 6.13
N GLY A 13 6.07 2.83 7.16
CA GLY A 13 6.29 2.43 8.55
C GLY A 13 5.78 1.03 8.85
N GLN A 14 4.64 0.65 8.28
CA GLN A 14 4.12 -0.73 8.40
C GLN A 14 5.11 -1.75 7.84
N VAL A 15 5.67 -1.50 6.65
CA VAL A 15 6.72 -2.36 6.08
C VAL A 15 7.97 -2.38 6.95
N SER A 16 8.38 -1.21 7.47
CA SER A 16 9.55 -1.09 8.34
C SER A 16 9.44 -1.91 9.60
N PHE A 17 8.32 -1.81 10.32
CA PHE A 17 8.14 -2.57 11.57
C PHE A 17 8.04 -4.08 11.33
N ASN A 18 7.44 -4.51 10.23
CA ASN A 18 7.44 -5.93 9.87
C ASN A 18 8.86 -6.44 9.56
N LEU A 19 9.69 -5.67 8.84
CA LEU A 19 11.10 -6.02 8.60
C LEU A 19 11.89 -6.08 9.92
N LEU A 20 11.73 -5.08 10.80
CA LEU A 20 12.38 -5.06 12.11
C LEU A 20 11.95 -6.25 12.97
N TYR A 21 10.70 -6.66 12.90
CA TYR A 21 10.21 -7.83 13.61
C TYR A 21 10.87 -9.13 13.12
N GLU A 22 11.09 -9.26 11.80
CA GLU A 22 11.84 -10.40 11.26
C GLU A 22 13.30 -10.36 11.72
N PHE A 23 13.97 -9.21 11.73
CA PHE A 23 15.33 -9.09 12.26
C PHE A 23 15.40 -9.42 13.76
N TYR A 24 14.40 -9.00 14.53
CA TYR A 24 14.28 -9.34 15.95
C TYR A 24 14.16 -10.86 16.15
N LYS A 25 13.30 -11.56 15.41
CA LYS A 25 13.16 -13.03 15.45
C LYS A 25 14.44 -13.76 15.08
N LEU A 26 15.23 -13.20 14.19
CA LEU A 26 16.53 -13.72 13.78
C LEU A 26 17.67 -13.38 14.78
N ASN A 27 17.36 -12.74 15.91
CA ASN A 27 18.34 -12.25 16.90
C ASN A 27 19.40 -11.33 16.30
N LEU A 28 19.08 -10.58 15.23
CA LEU A 28 19.97 -9.60 14.65
C LEU A 28 19.85 -8.28 15.39
N ASN A 29 20.95 -7.50 15.42
CA ASN A 29 20.99 -6.22 16.10
C ASN A 29 21.51 -5.12 15.14
N PRO A 30 20.70 -4.66 14.15
CA PRO A 30 21.10 -3.61 13.24
C PRO A 30 21.27 -2.26 13.97
N CYS A 31 22.06 -1.36 13.43
CA CYS A 31 21.99 0.04 13.83
C CYS A 31 20.73 0.65 13.20
N ILE A 32 19.77 1.08 14.01
CA ILE A 32 18.49 1.62 13.53
C ILE A 32 18.60 3.14 13.41
N PHE A 33 18.31 3.67 12.22
CA PHE A 33 18.16 5.09 11.94
C PHE A 33 16.76 5.36 11.38
N THR A 34 16.15 6.47 11.81
CA THR A 34 14.82 6.88 11.30
C THR A 34 14.96 7.70 10.03
N ALA A 35 14.22 7.35 8.99
CA ALA A 35 14.10 8.17 7.80
C ALA A 35 13.26 9.43 8.10
N SER A 36 13.57 10.56 7.41
CA SER A 36 12.87 11.84 7.55
C SER A 36 13.00 12.56 8.90
N ASP A 37 14.01 12.23 9.72
CA ASP A 37 14.28 12.85 11.03
C ASP A 37 13.07 12.91 11.99
N GLN A 38 12.09 12.03 11.77
CA GLN A 38 10.91 11.91 12.63
C GLN A 38 11.19 10.96 13.80
N PRO A 39 10.66 11.25 14.99
CA PRO A 39 10.74 10.32 16.09
C PRO A 39 10.05 9.00 15.76
N ILE A 40 10.42 7.94 16.47
CA ILE A 40 9.74 6.64 16.36
C ILE A 40 8.32 6.79 16.90
N ASP A 41 7.34 6.41 16.10
CA ASP A 41 5.91 6.46 16.46
C ASP A 41 5.32 5.04 16.47
N PHE A 42 5.03 4.54 17.66
CA PHE A 42 4.40 3.24 17.88
C PHE A 42 2.87 3.32 18.02
N THR A 43 2.24 4.49 17.92
CA THR A 43 0.82 4.69 18.29
C THR A 43 -0.15 3.85 17.46
N ALA A 44 0.23 3.49 16.24
CA ALA A 44 -0.58 2.64 15.36
C ALA A 44 -0.50 1.14 15.70
N TYR A 45 0.40 0.72 16.60
CA TYR A 45 0.80 -0.66 16.79
C TYR A 45 0.63 -1.11 18.24
N ASP A 46 0.21 -2.35 18.42
CA ASP A 46 0.10 -3.01 19.72
C ASP A 46 1.25 -4.05 19.84
N PHE A 47 2.51 -3.57 19.88
CA PHE A 47 3.70 -4.43 20.00
C PHE A 47 3.99 -4.84 21.44
N ASP A 48 4.59 -6.02 21.61
CA ASP A 48 5.12 -6.46 22.89
C ASP A 48 6.26 -5.54 23.36
N LYS A 49 6.36 -5.37 24.69
CA LYS A 49 7.36 -4.51 25.31
C LYS A 49 8.79 -4.89 24.94
N ASP A 50 9.11 -6.18 24.88
CA ASP A 50 10.45 -6.68 24.56
C ASP A 50 10.90 -6.27 23.16
N PHE A 51 9.97 -6.29 22.18
CA PHE A 51 10.25 -5.82 20.82
C PHE A 51 10.46 -4.29 20.77
N ILE A 52 9.63 -3.53 21.50
CA ILE A 52 9.80 -2.08 21.61
C ILE A 52 11.17 -1.75 22.23
N ASP A 53 11.53 -2.37 23.36
CA ASP A 53 12.79 -2.17 24.06
C ASP A 53 14.00 -2.52 23.17
N TRP A 54 13.86 -3.60 22.35
CA TRP A 54 14.88 -3.97 21.36
C TRP A 54 15.05 -2.91 20.28
N ILE A 55 13.97 -2.33 19.75
CA ILE A 55 14.03 -1.23 18.77
C ILE A 55 14.74 -0.02 19.38
N VAL A 56 14.28 0.42 20.56
CA VAL A 56 14.81 1.59 21.26
C VAL A 56 16.30 1.42 21.52
N LYS A 57 16.71 0.28 22.08
CA LYS A 57 18.13 -0.03 22.32
C LYS A 57 18.98 0.05 21.05
N ASN A 58 18.51 -0.53 19.94
CA ASN A 58 19.25 -0.53 18.68
C ASN A 58 19.27 0.85 17.99
N TYR A 59 18.27 1.69 18.26
CA TYR A 59 18.23 3.09 17.85
C TYR A 59 19.20 3.96 18.66
N GLU A 60 19.13 3.90 20.01
CA GLU A 60 19.96 4.72 20.89
C GLU A 60 21.47 4.41 20.76
N THR A 61 21.80 3.15 20.50
CA THR A 61 23.21 2.73 20.33
C THR A 61 23.71 2.82 18.88
N ALA A 62 22.86 3.23 17.93
CA ALA A 62 23.19 3.19 16.50
C ALA A 62 24.47 3.99 16.17
N LEU A 63 24.55 5.23 16.64
CA LEU A 63 25.73 6.11 16.39
C LEU A 63 27.01 5.61 17.02
N LEU A 64 26.95 4.79 18.09
CA LEU A 64 28.12 4.19 18.72
C LEU A 64 28.68 3.02 17.92
N ARG A 65 27.85 2.36 17.13
CA ARG A 65 28.18 1.11 16.43
C ARG A 65 28.36 1.27 14.94
N HIS A 66 27.76 2.31 14.34
CA HIS A 66 27.80 2.54 12.90
C HIS A 66 29.09 3.23 12.45
N ASN A 67 29.55 2.87 11.26
CA ASN A 67 30.53 3.63 10.46
C ASN A 67 30.20 3.44 8.97
N ARG A 68 30.77 4.27 8.09
CA ARG A 68 30.43 4.28 6.66
C ARG A 68 30.68 2.96 5.91
N LYS A 69 31.51 2.06 6.45
CA LYS A 69 31.80 0.74 5.87
C LYS A 69 30.68 -0.27 6.13
N ILE A 70 29.83 0.01 7.11
CA ILE A 70 28.69 -0.85 7.44
C ILE A 70 27.57 -0.63 6.40
N PRO A 71 27.12 -1.67 5.68
CA PRO A 71 26.05 -1.54 4.69
C PRO A 71 24.73 -1.13 5.34
N VAL A 72 23.91 -0.36 4.61
CA VAL A 72 22.61 0.11 5.07
C VAL A 72 21.49 -0.42 4.16
N ILE A 73 20.45 -0.99 4.78
CA ILE A 73 19.15 -1.23 4.12
C ILE A 73 18.29 0.01 4.35
N ARG A 74 17.91 0.66 3.28
CA ARG A 74 17.04 1.84 3.31
C ARG A 74 15.70 1.54 2.66
N LEU A 75 14.62 1.91 3.34
CA LEU A 75 13.28 1.94 2.76
C LEU A 75 12.84 3.39 2.66
N TRP A 76 12.80 3.93 1.46
CA TRP A 76 12.39 5.31 1.22
C TRP A 76 12.08 5.60 -0.27
N HIS A 77 11.59 6.80 -0.52
CA HIS A 77 11.44 7.34 -1.87
C HIS A 77 12.79 7.58 -2.55
N ILE A 78 12.80 7.55 -3.88
CA ILE A 78 14.01 7.74 -4.69
C ILE A 78 14.65 9.11 -4.43
N ASN A 79 13.83 10.16 -4.33
CA ASN A 79 14.27 11.57 -4.29
C ASN A 79 15.31 11.88 -3.20
N ASP A 80 15.24 11.24 -2.03
CA ASP A 80 16.15 11.48 -0.92
C ASP A 80 17.21 10.38 -0.74
N SER A 81 17.20 9.34 -1.58
CA SER A 81 18.07 8.18 -1.39
C SER A 81 19.55 8.44 -1.69
N ILE A 82 19.87 9.56 -2.33
CA ILE A 82 21.28 10.01 -2.48
C ILE A 82 21.93 10.42 -1.14
N ARG A 83 21.13 10.78 -0.13
CA ARG A 83 21.62 11.13 1.20
C ARG A 83 21.85 9.88 2.03
N THR A 84 22.88 9.12 1.68
CA THR A 84 23.27 7.94 2.46
C THR A 84 24.44 8.23 3.38
N PHE A 85 24.48 7.57 4.53
CA PHE A 85 25.58 7.60 5.48
C PHE A 85 26.44 6.32 5.42
N SER A 86 26.25 5.50 4.39
CA SER A 86 27.00 4.26 4.15
C SER A 86 27.57 4.24 2.73
N ASP A 87 28.74 3.63 2.57
CA ASP A 87 29.36 3.41 1.26
C ASP A 87 28.61 2.35 0.42
N LYS A 88 27.81 1.49 1.08
CA LYS A 88 26.96 0.49 0.44
C LYS A 88 25.50 0.63 0.91
N GLN A 89 24.63 1.08 0.02
CA GLN A 89 23.19 1.23 0.28
C GLN A 89 22.39 0.23 -0.54
N ILE A 90 21.50 -0.52 0.14
CA ILE A 90 20.44 -1.32 -0.46
C ILE A 90 19.16 -0.51 -0.32
N LEU A 91 18.60 -0.01 -1.41
CA LEU A 91 17.40 0.82 -1.43
C LEU A 91 16.19 -0.02 -1.82
N LEU A 92 15.28 -0.26 -0.88
CA LEU A 92 13.93 -0.73 -1.19
C LEU A 92 13.03 0.49 -1.41
N THR A 93 12.44 0.60 -2.60
CA THR A 93 11.58 1.73 -2.97
C THR A 93 10.32 1.28 -3.68
N PHE A 94 9.27 2.10 -3.59
CA PHE A 94 8.00 1.88 -4.28
C PHE A 94 7.89 2.84 -5.45
N HIS A 95 7.57 2.31 -6.63
CA HIS A 95 7.41 3.09 -7.84
C HIS A 95 6.00 2.88 -8.40
N GLU A 96 5.35 3.94 -8.80
CA GLU A 96 3.90 3.97 -9.06
C GLU A 96 3.56 4.40 -10.50
N THR A 97 4.54 4.91 -11.27
CA THR A 97 4.33 5.42 -12.64
C THR A 97 5.05 4.57 -13.69
N ASP A 98 4.87 4.92 -14.96
CA ASP A 98 5.52 4.21 -16.07
C ASP A 98 6.84 4.83 -16.53
N GLN A 99 7.38 5.83 -15.80
CA GLN A 99 8.60 6.53 -16.16
C GLN A 99 9.52 6.74 -14.97
N LEU A 100 10.84 6.78 -15.24
CA LEU A 100 11.84 7.38 -14.38
C LEU A 100 12.36 8.67 -15.02
N THR A 101 12.55 9.70 -14.24
CA THR A 101 13.23 10.92 -14.71
C THR A 101 14.74 10.70 -14.78
N LYS A 102 15.45 11.58 -15.50
CA LYS A 102 16.92 11.57 -15.51
C LYS A 102 17.51 11.78 -14.11
N VAL A 103 16.84 12.56 -13.26
CA VAL A 103 17.26 12.81 -11.87
C VAL A 103 17.12 11.55 -11.05
N GLU A 104 15.97 10.89 -11.10
CA GLU A 104 15.72 9.61 -10.40
C GLU A 104 16.71 8.54 -10.86
N THR A 105 16.90 8.38 -12.17
CA THR A 105 17.88 7.44 -12.74
C THR A 105 19.30 7.71 -12.23
N ASN A 106 19.71 8.99 -12.14
CA ASN A 106 21.04 9.32 -11.63
C ASN A 106 21.18 9.02 -10.13
N ILE A 107 20.16 9.28 -9.34
CA ILE A 107 20.15 8.97 -7.89
C ILE A 107 20.25 7.46 -7.68
N LEU A 108 19.47 6.67 -8.41
CA LEU A 108 19.40 5.21 -8.26
C LEU A 108 20.74 4.50 -8.52
N LYS A 109 21.61 5.07 -9.33
CA LYS A 109 22.97 4.53 -9.59
C LYS A 109 23.87 4.45 -8.36
N ASN A 110 23.48 5.12 -7.27
CA ASN A 110 24.23 5.13 -6.00
C ASN A 110 23.81 4.02 -5.03
N SER A 111 22.95 3.09 -5.47
CA SER A 111 22.38 2.06 -4.59
C SER A 111 22.27 0.71 -5.31
N THR A 112 22.30 -0.36 -4.53
CA THR A 112 21.70 -1.64 -4.95
C THR A 112 20.20 -1.48 -4.83
N VAL A 113 19.50 -1.43 -5.97
CA VAL A 113 18.07 -1.08 -6.01
C VAL A 113 17.20 -2.32 -5.86
N CYS A 114 16.18 -2.20 -5.01
CA CYS A 114 15.15 -3.21 -4.80
C CYS A 114 13.77 -2.60 -5.07
N VAL A 115 12.93 -3.31 -5.80
CA VAL A 115 11.54 -2.93 -6.10
C VAL A 115 10.62 -4.11 -5.81
N THR A 116 9.34 -3.82 -5.62
CA THR A 116 8.37 -4.81 -5.14
C THR A 116 7.63 -5.54 -6.24
N SER A 117 7.73 -5.08 -7.49
CA SER A 117 7.00 -5.69 -8.60
C SER A 117 7.84 -5.82 -9.87
N LYS A 118 7.51 -6.80 -10.69
CA LYS A 118 8.06 -6.97 -12.04
C LYS A 118 7.75 -5.77 -12.93
N TYR A 119 6.60 -5.11 -12.70
CA TYR A 119 6.28 -3.87 -13.38
C TYR A 119 7.32 -2.78 -13.10
N SER A 120 7.58 -2.48 -11.82
CA SER A 120 8.61 -1.51 -11.44
C SER A 120 9.99 -1.94 -11.93
N GLN A 121 10.32 -3.24 -11.82
CA GLN A 121 11.59 -3.79 -12.33
C GLN A 121 11.75 -3.53 -13.83
N SER A 122 10.68 -3.71 -14.62
CA SER A 122 10.69 -3.44 -16.06
C SER A 122 10.87 -1.95 -16.36
N VAL A 123 10.16 -1.06 -15.65
CA VAL A 123 10.31 0.40 -15.79
C VAL A 123 11.75 0.84 -15.49
N PHE A 124 12.36 0.28 -14.44
CA PHE A 124 13.74 0.58 -14.07
C PHE A 124 14.72 0.04 -15.12
N GLY A 125 14.52 -1.19 -15.59
CA GLY A 125 15.34 -1.82 -16.63
C GLY A 125 15.38 -1.04 -17.94
N ILE A 126 14.24 -0.52 -18.41
CA ILE A 126 14.16 0.34 -19.62
C ILE A 126 15.01 1.61 -19.44
N ASN A 127 15.18 2.10 -18.22
CA ASN A 127 15.98 3.27 -17.90
C ASN A 127 17.45 2.93 -17.54
N GLY A 128 17.89 1.69 -17.75
CA GLY A 128 19.24 1.24 -17.49
C GLY A 128 19.59 1.06 -16.01
N ILE A 129 18.58 0.86 -15.15
CA ILE A 129 18.73 0.56 -13.72
C ILE A 129 18.41 -0.90 -13.50
N GLU A 130 19.42 -1.68 -13.10
CA GLU A 130 19.21 -3.04 -12.61
C GLU A 130 18.56 -2.99 -11.23
N ALA A 131 17.43 -3.68 -11.06
CA ALA A 131 16.70 -3.72 -9.79
C ALA A 131 16.40 -5.16 -9.39
N HIS A 132 16.61 -5.47 -8.12
CA HIS A 132 16.23 -6.75 -7.52
C HIS A 132 14.75 -6.76 -7.17
N LEU A 133 14.07 -7.86 -7.50
CA LEU A 133 12.68 -8.05 -7.12
C LEU A 133 12.63 -8.54 -5.66
N VAL A 134 11.90 -7.79 -4.82
CA VAL A 134 11.73 -8.07 -3.38
C VAL A 134 10.26 -7.87 -3.04
N HIS A 135 9.48 -8.94 -3.07
CA HIS A 135 8.07 -8.88 -2.70
C HIS A 135 7.89 -8.55 -1.22
N LEU A 136 6.79 -7.88 -0.88
CA LEU A 136 6.41 -7.65 0.51
C LEU A 136 5.66 -8.86 1.06
N GLY A 137 5.80 -9.07 2.37
CA GLY A 137 5.05 -10.08 3.10
C GLY A 137 3.65 -9.61 3.51
N PHE A 138 2.80 -10.56 3.88
CA PHE A 138 1.55 -10.29 4.56
C PHE A 138 1.83 -9.94 6.03
N ASP A 139 1.18 -8.89 6.53
CA ASP A 139 1.30 -8.44 7.91
C ASP A 139 0.35 -9.22 8.82
N SER A 140 0.77 -10.41 9.23
CA SER A 140 0.00 -11.27 10.15
C SER A 140 0.04 -10.81 11.62
N LEU A 141 0.87 -9.82 11.95
CA LEU A 141 0.90 -9.23 13.29
C LEU A 141 -0.37 -8.43 13.56
N HIS A 142 -0.81 -7.65 12.57
CA HIS A 142 -1.88 -6.67 12.74
C HIS A 142 -3.17 -7.05 12.00
N PHE A 143 -3.09 -7.85 10.91
CA PHE A 143 -4.26 -8.19 10.09
C PHE A 143 -4.62 -9.66 10.23
N LYS A 144 -5.85 -9.90 10.68
CA LYS A 144 -6.39 -11.24 10.94
C LYS A 144 -7.83 -11.31 10.46
N PRO A 145 -8.29 -12.46 9.95
CA PRO A 145 -9.70 -12.69 9.72
C PRO A 145 -10.47 -12.55 11.04
N LEU A 146 -11.52 -11.74 11.03
CA LEU A 146 -12.43 -11.56 12.15
C LEU A 146 -13.85 -11.90 11.71
N GLN A 147 -14.68 -12.33 12.66
CA GLN A 147 -16.10 -12.50 12.39
C GLN A 147 -16.72 -11.12 12.13
N LYS A 148 -17.38 -10.97 10.99
CA LYS A 148 -18.07 -9.73 10.62
C LYS A 148 -19.25 -9.50 11.57
N THR A 149 -19.25 -8.36 12.27
CA THR A 149 -20.33 -7.98 13.19
C THR A 149 -21.20 -6.83 12.66
N TYR A 150 -20.76 -6.18 11.54
CA TYR A 150 -21.49 -5.08 10.92
C TYR A 150 -22.49 -5.60 9.88
N PHE A 151 -23.56 -4.85 9.64
CA PHE A 151 -24.56 -5.14 8.61
C PHE A 151 -25.04 -6.61 8.61
N GLN A 152 -25.62 -7.02 9.74
CA GLN A 152 -26.20 -8.35 9.89
C GLN A 152 -27.50 -8.57 9.07
N ASP A 153 -27.93 -7.54 8.34
CA ASP A 153 -29.11 -7.53 7.48
C ASP A 153 -28.90 -8.21 6.12
N GLY A 154 -27.74 -8.83 5.90
CA GLY A 154 -27.42 -9.51 4.64
C GLY A 154 -26.88 -8.62 3.52
N ARG A 155 -26.68 -7.33 3.79
CA ARG A 155 -26.13 -6.36 2.85
C ARG A 155 -24.69 -6.74 2.49
N ILE A 156 -24.35 -6.61 1.20
CA ILE A 156 -22.96 -6.76 0.71
C ILE A 156 -22.27 -5.40 0.79
N THR A 157 -21.13 -5.36 1.46
CA THR A 157 -20.37 -4.14 1.72
C THR A 157 -19.10 -4.11 0.90
N PHE A 158 -18.91 -3.03 0.16
CA PHE A 158 -17.68 -2.71 -0.56
C PHE A 158 -16.80 -1.80 0.29
N ASN A 159 -15.51 -2.10 0.39
CA ASN A 159 -14.49 -1.25 1.00
C ASN A 159 -13.63 -0.61 -0.09
N LEU A 160 -13.49 0.71 -0.02
CA LEU A 160 -12.57 1.50 -0.84
C LEU A 160 -11.51 2.09 0.08
N CYS A 161 -10.24 1.79 -0.19
CA CYS A 161 -9.13 2.04 0.72
C CYS A 161 -8.07 2.97 0.14
N GLY A 162 -7.24 3.52 1.03
CA GLY A 162 -6.03 4.25 0.69
C GLY A 162 -6.23 5.76 0.63
N LYS A 163 -5.12 6.52 0.60
CA LYS A 163 -5.13 7.98 0.59
C LYS A 163 -5.80 8.52 -0.67
N LEU A 164 -6.62 9.55 -0.53
CA LEU A 164 -7.24 10.25 -1.66
C LEU A 164 -6.17 10.89 -2.53
N GLU A 165 -5.87 10.26 -3.66
CA GLU A 165 -4.93 10.69 -4.68
C GLU A 165 -5.50 10.37 -6.06
N LYS A 166 -5.12 11.15 -7.08
CA LYS A 166 -5.59 10.96 -8.46
C LYS A 166 -5.33 9.53 -8.98
N ARG A 167 -4.12 9.00 -8.70
CA ARG A 167 -3.72 7.67 -9.19
C ARG A 167 -4.59 6.53 -8.68
N LYS A 168 -5.29 6.72 -7.56
CA LYS A 168 -6.19 5.69 -6.98
C LYS A 168 -7.60 5.72 -7.58
N HIS A 169 -7.91 6.64 -8.46
CA HIS A 169 -9.20 6.76 -9.16
C HIS A 169 -10.43 6.85 -8.25
N HIS A 170 -10.28 7.26 -6.97
CA HIS A 170 -11.36 7.23 -5.99
C HIS A 170 -12.63 7.95 -6.47
N GLU A 171 -12.48 9.13 -7.07
CA GLU A 171 -13.63 9.89 -7.60
C GLU A 171 -14.38 9.12 -8.70
N LYS A 172 -13.64 8.55 -9.65
CA LYS A 172 -14.21 7.74 -10.74
C LYS A 172 -14.91 6.50 -10.20
N ILE A 173 -14.30 5.81 -9.24
CA ILE A 173 -14.86 4.62 -8.60
C ILE A 173 -16.18 4.97 -7.89
N VAL A 174 -16.16 5.98 -7.01
CA VAL A 174 -17.33 6.38 -6.21
C VAL A 174 -18.48 6.79 -7.12
N LYS A 175 -18.25 7.67 -8.10
CA LYS A 175 -19.28 8.11 -9.05
C LYS A 175 -19.87 6.95 -9.86
N THR A 176 -19.03 6.06 -10.36
CA THR A 176 -19.48 4.88 -11.13
C THR A 176 -20.27 3.92 -10.26
N TRP A 177 -19.80 3.66 -9.02
CA TRP A 177 -20.48 2.79 -8.08
C TRP A 177 -21.87 3.36 -7.69
N ILE A 178 -21.96 4.66 -7.39
CA ILE A 178 -23.23 5.35 -7.05
C ILE A 178 -24.23 5.26 -8.20
N LYS A 179 -23.80 5.47 -9.43
CA LYS A 179 -24.67 5.38 -10.61
C LYS A 179 -25.36 4.03 -10.70
N LYS A 180 -24.70 2.95 -10.34
CA LYS A 180 -25.23 1.57 -10.38
C LYS A 180 -25.97 1.19 -9.10
N TYR A 181 -25.37 1.45 -7.93
CA TYR A 181 -25.82 0.88 -6.66
C TYR A 181 -26.35 1.92 -5.67
N GLY A 182 -26.23 3.21 -5.93
CA GLY A 182 -26.54 4.28 -4.96
C GLY A 182 -28.01 4.37 -4.52
N LYS A 183 -28.92 3.64 -5.18
CA LYS A 183 -30.33 3.52 -4.80
C LYS A 183 -30.71 2.12 -4.30
N ASN A 184 -29.74 1.22 -4.14
CA ASN A 184 -29.98 -0.17 -3.79
C ASN A 184 -29.61 -0.45 -2.34
N HIS A 185 -30.59 -0.81 -1.51
CA HIS A 185 -30.40 -1.10 -0.08
C HIS A 185 -29.59 -2.36 0.22
N ASN A 186 -29.42 -3.25 -0.78
CA ASN A 186 -28.65 -4.48 -0.61
C ASN A 186 -27.14 -4.28 -0.64
N TYR A 187 -26.68 -3.07 -1.00
CA TYR A 187 -25.26 -2.76 -1.14
C TYR A 187 -24.87 -1.51 -0.33
N SER A 188 -23.64 -1.48 0.15
CA SER A 188 -23.04 -0.31 0.78
C SER A 188 -21.59 -0.12 0.33
N LEU A 189 -21.13 1.13 0.30
CA LEU A 189 -19.76 1.50 0.00
C LEU A 189 -19.17 2.26 1.20
N GLN A 190 -18.12 1.73 1.78
CA GLN A 190 -17.35 2.37 2.86
C GLN A 190 -16.02 2.89 2.29
N CYS A 191 -15.82 4.18 2.34
CA CYS A 191 -14.64 4.86 1.78
C CYS A 191 -13.70 5.28 2.91
N ALA A 192 -12.67 4.48 3.20
CA ALA A 192 -11.55 4.84 4.07
C ALA A 192 -10.44 5.49 3.23
N ILE A 193 -10.76 6.65 2.66
CA ILE A 193 -9.90 7.37 1.70
C ILE A 193 -9.37 8.68 2.26
N HIS A 194 -9.43 8.87 3.57
CA HIS A 194 -8.91 10.05 4.22
C HIS A 194 -7.41 10.22 3.91
N ASN A 195 -7.01 11.44 3.57
CA ASN A 195 -5.62 11.76 3.29
C ASN A 195 -5.14 12.86 4.25
N MET A 196 -4.26 12.48 5.17
CA MET A 196 -3.72 13.37 6.22
C MET A 196 -2.85 14.51 5.68
N PHE A 197 -2.40 14.43 4.43
CA PHE A 197 -1.63 15.49 3.78
C PHE A 197 -2.48 16.68 3.30
N TYR A 198 -3.80 16.55 3.35
CA TYR A 198 -4.72 17.69 3.20
C TYR A 198 -4.88 18.37 4.56
N GLN A 199 -4.25 19.53 4.71
CA GLN A 199 -4.30 20.30 5.96
C GLN A 199 -5.66 20.95 6.19
N ASP A 200 -6.34 21.39 5.11
CA ASP A 200 -7.69 21.94 5.17
C ASP A 200 -8.73 20.80 5.07
N GLN A 201 -9.40 20.55 6.19
CA GLN A 201 -10.49 19.57 6.24
C GLN A 201 -11.71 19.97 5.37
N ASN A 202 -11.87 21.25 5.04
CA ASN A 202 -12.93 21.70 4.16
C ASN A 202 -12.64 21.31 2.71
N GLU A 203 -11.36 21.28 2.31
CA GLU A 203 -10.96 20.78 0.99
C GLU A 203 -11.38 19.32 0.80
N LEU A 204 -11.09 18.45 1.80
CA LEU A 204 -11.52 17.04 1.77
C LEU A 204 -13.04 16.91 1.72
N LYS A 205 -13.77 17.67 2.54
CA LYS A 205 -15.24 17.66 2.54
C LYS A 205 -15.79 18.10 1.18
N PHE A 206 -15.20 19.11 0.58
CA PHE A 206 -15.58 19.57 -0.76
C PHE A 206 -15.37 18.46 -1.81
N MET A 207 -14.24 17.76 -1.76
CA MET A 207 -13.96 16.63 -2.66
C MET A 207 -14.96 15.49 -2.47
N TYR A 208 -15.29 15.12 -1.22
CA TYR A 208 -16.30 14.10 -0.93
C TYR A 208 -17.69 14.52 -1.44
N ASN A 209 -18.09 15.77 -1.22
CA ASN A 209 -19.35 16.29 -1.75
C ASN A 209 -19.39 16.29 -3.28
N SER A 210 -18.27 16.58 -3.93
CA SER A 210 -18.15 16.48 -5.40
C SER A 210 -18.35 15.05 -5.91
N MET A 211 -17.81 14.06 -5.18
CA MET A 211 -18.03 12.64 -5.51
C MET A 211 -19.50 12.23 -5.39
N LEU A 212 -20.23 12.83 -4.44
CA LEU A 212 -21.65 12.61 -4.21
C LEU A 212 -22.56 13.49 -5.10
N GLU A 213 -21.97 14.33 -5.99
CA GLU A 213 -22.70 15.29 -6.81
C GLU A 213 -23.60 16.22 -5.97
N GLY A 214 -23.14 16.58 -4.76
CA GLY A 214 -23.85 17.45 -3.83
C GLY A 214 -25.10 16.86 -3.19
N LYS A 215 -25.34 15.53 -3.32
CA LYS A 215 -26.53 14.85 -2.77
C LYS A 215 -26.11 13.79 -1.75
N PRO A 216 -26.81 13.69 -0.62
CA PRO A 216 -26.57 12.58 0.31
C PRO A 216 -26.98 11.25 -0.34
N ILE A 217 -26.08 10.27 -0.31
CA ILE A 217 -26.34 8.91 -0.79
C ILE A 217 -26.32 7.98 0.43
N PHE A 218 -27.48 7.39 0.76
CA PHE A 218 -27.72 6.70 2.02
C PHE A 218 -26.80 5.48 2.27
N ASN A 219 -26.25 4.89 1.22
CA ASN A 219 -25.44 3.69 1.29
C ASN A 219 -23.95 3.94 0.94
N VAL A 220 -23.50 5.19 1.00
CA VAL A 220 -22.09 5.58 0.87
C VAL A 220 -21.63 6.30 2.13
N SER A 221 -20.52 5.87 2.70
CA SER A 221 -19.94 6.46 3.91
C SER A 221 -18.47 6.81 3.68
N PHE A 222 -18.08 8.05 3.99
CA PHE A 222 -16.67 8.45 4.06
C PHE A 222 -16.21 8.36 5.52
N LEU A 223 -15.19 7.55 5.76
CA LEU A 223 -14.68 7.28 7.10
C LEU A 223 -13.50 8.20 7.41
N THR A 224 -13.37 8.56 8.66
CA THR A 224 -12.23 9.32 9.17
C THR A 224 -10.97 8.47 9.20
N HIS A 225 -9.82 9.11 9.44
CA HIS A 225 -8.57 8.40 9.66
C HIS A 225 -8.67 7.43 10.85
N MET A 226 -8.12 6.24 10.67
CA MET A 226 -8.05 5.19 11.69
C MET A 226 -6.59 5.10 12.18
N PRO A 227 -6.26 5.63 13.36
CA PRO A 227 -4.88 5.75 13.80
C PRO A 227 -4.27 4.41 14.25
N LYS A 228 -5.09 3.40 14.57
CA LYS A 228 -4.62 2.08 15.03
C LYS A 228 -4.86 1.00 14.00
N ASN A 229 -3.89 0.12 13.82
CA ASN A 229 -4.01 -1.04 12.94
C ASN A 229 -5.13 -2.00 13.36
N SER A 230 -5.39 -2.15 14.67
CA SER A 230 -6.52 -2.94 15.17
C SER A 230 -7.87 -2.40 14.67
N VAL A 231 -8.09 -1.08 14.74
CA VAL A 231 -9.31 -0.42 14.21
C VAL A 231 -9.36 -0.55 12.67
N TYR A 232 -8.22 -0.44 12.01
CA TYR A 232 -8.15 -0.61 10.56
C TYR A 232 -8.42 -2.07 10.14
N ASN A 233 -7.96 -3.04 10.92
CA ASN A 233 -8.30 -4.45 10.71
C ASN A 233 -9.82 -4.70 10.87
N ASP A 234 -10.48 -4.08 11.86
CA ASP A 234 -11.94 -4.16 12.01
C ASP A 234 -12.65 -3.61 10.77
N TYR A 235 -12.19 -2.46 10.25
CA TYR A 235 -12.72 -1.88 9.02
C TYR A 235 -12.53 -2.83 7.82
N LEU A 236 -11.34 -3.39 7.60
CA LEU A 236 -11.11 -4.32 6.50
C LEU A 236 -12.02 -5.55 6.61
N ASN A 237 -12.24 -6.05 7.84
CA ASN A 237 -13.13 -7.18 8.09
C ASN A 237 -14.61 -6.83 7.91
N SER A 238 -15.01 -5.56 8.05
CA SER A 238 -16.40 -5.14 7.86
C SER A 238 -16.90 -5.21 6.42
N GLY A 239 -15.99 -5.20 5.43
CA GLY A 239 -16.32 -5.35 4.02
C GLY A 239 -16.42 -6.82 3.59
N ASP A 240 -17.15 -7.07 2.52
CA ASP A 240 -17.20 -8.34 1.79
C ASP A 240 -16.31 -8.30 0.55
N ILE A 241 -16.21 -7.11 -0.09
CA ILE A 241 -15.46 -6.88 -1.33
C ILE A 241 -14.56 -5.66 -1.13
N VAL A 242 -13.28 -5.78 -1.44
CA VAL A 242 -12.37 -4.64 -1.55
C VAL A 242 -12.25 -4.19 -3.02
N ILE A 243 -12.22 -2.88 -3.22
CA ILE A 243 -12.04 -2.27 -4.54
C ILE A 243 -10.60 -1.78 -4.66
N GLY A 244 -9.84 -2.38 -5.58
CA GLY A 244 -8.44 -2.05 -5.89
C GLY A 244 -8.26 -1.62 -7.34
N MET A 245 -8.82 -0.47 -7.72
CA MET A 245 -8.77 0.04 -9.09
C MET A 245 -7.71 1.14 -9.29
N SER A 246 -6.67 1.16 -8.44
CA SER A 246 -5.56 2.11 -8.59
C SER A 246 -4.79 1.89 -9.88
N GLY A 247 -4.51 2.98 -10.60
CA GLY A 247 -3.72 2.95 -11.84
C GLY A 247 -2.21 2.87 -11.62
N GLY A 248 -1.74 3.06 -10.37
CA GLY A 248 -0.32 3.01 -10.04
C GLY A 248 -0.10 2.66 -8.57
N GLU A 249 0.51 1.50 -8.31
CA GLU A 249 0.83 1.02 -6.95
C GLU A 249 2.22 0.41 -6.89
N GLY A 250 2.92 0.69 -5.79
CA GLY A 250 4.14 -0.03 -5.46
C GLY A 250 3.88 -1.43 -4.91
N TRP A 251 2.78 -1.64 -4.16
CA TRP A 251 2.31 -2.96 -3.70
C TRP A 251 0.79 -3.04 -3.57
N GLY A 252 0.14 -1.99 -3.06
CA GLY A 252 -1.29 -1.99 -2.77
C GLY A 252 -1.60 -2.67 -1.44
N LEU A 253 -0.94 -2.22 -0.35
CA LEU A 253 -1.06 -2.85 0.98
C LEU A 253 -2.50 -3.00 1.48
N PRO A 254 -3.41 -2.00 1.38
CA PRO A 254 -4.77 -2.14 1.87
C PRO A 254 -5.54 -3.28 1.20
N GLU A 255 -5.43 -3.37 -0.11
CA GLU A 255 -6.10 -4.38 -0.92
C GLU A 255 -5.47 -5.76 -0.68
N PHE A 256 -4.13 -5.81 -0.61
CA PHE A 256 -3.37 -7.03 -0.30
C PHE A 256 -3.76 -7.61 1.07
N GLN A 257 -3.84 -6.77 2.11
CA GLN A 257 -4.29 -7.18 3.44
C GLN A 257 -5.74 -7.66 3.41
N SER A 258 -6.64 -6.94 2.71
CA SER A 258 -8.05 -7.33 2.60
C SER A 258 -8.22 -8.71 1.96
N VAL A 259 -7.53 -8.96 0.85
CA VAL A 259 -7.58 -10.28 0.19
C VAL A 259 -6.96 -11.35 1.08
N GLY A 260 -5.84 -11.05 1.73
CA GLY A 260 -5.16 -11.96 2.65
C GLY A 260 -5.97 -12.35 3.90
N ILE A 261 -6.92 -11.51 4.34
CA ILE A 261 -7.88 -11.87 5.41
C ILE A 261 -9.18 -12.50 4.87
N GLY A 262 -9.20 -12.88 3.60
CA GLY A 262 -10.30 -13.65 3.00
C GLY A 262 -11.43 -12.80 2.42
N LYS A 263 -11.22 -11.52 2.09
CA LYS A 263 -12.20 -10.69 1.40
C LYS A 263 -12.11 -10.88 -0.11
N HIS A 264 -13.26 -10.84 -0.79
CA HIS A 264 -13.30 -10.81 -2.25
C HIS A 264 -12.78 -9.46 -2.76
N ALA A 265 -12.36 -9.41 -4.01
CA ALA A 265 -11.74 -8.21 -4.57
C ALA A 265 -12.13 -7.97 -6.02
N VAL A 266 -12.24 -6.68 -6.39
CA VAL A 266 -12.24 -6.21 -7.78
C VAL A 266 -10.98 -5.41 -7.98
N MET A 267 -10.08 -5.88 -8.85
CA MET A 267 -8.73 -5.36 -8.96
C MET A 267 -8.41 -4.96 -10.39
N LEU A 268 -7.82 -3.78 -10.57
CA LEU A 268 -7.24 -3.42 -11.87
C LEU A 268 -6.02 -4.31 -12.16
N ASN A 269 -6.02 -5.01 -13.29
CA ASN A 269 -4.92 -5.91 -13.67
C ASN A 269 -3.69 -5.11 -14.15
N ALA A 270 -3.10 -4.33 -13.25
CA ALA A 270 -2.02 -3.41 -13.56
C ALA A 270 -0.99 -3.31 -12.42
N THR A 271 0.19 -2.85 -12.75
CA THR A 271 1.31 -2.55 -11.84
C THR A 271 1.61 -3.69 -10.86
N SER A 272 1.79 -3.39 -9.57
CA SER A 272 2.14 -4.38 -8.55
C SER A 272 1.01 -5.33 -8.17
N TYR A 273 -0.25 -4.99 -8.46
CA TYR A 273 -1.36 -5.92 -8.25
C TYR A 273 -1.15 -7.25 -8.98
N LYS A 274 -0.48 -7.24 -10.15
CA LYS A 274 -0.16 -8.44 -10.93
C LYS A 274 0.79 -9.43 -10.24
N GLU A 275 1.43 -9.02 -9.14
CA GLU A 275 2.33 -9.92 -8.39
C GLU A 275 1.53 -10.91 -7.52
N TRP A 276 0.37 -10.49 -7.01
CA TRP A 276 -0.37 -11.27 -6.03
C TRP A 276 -1.87 -11.44 -6.33
N ALA A 277 -2.49 -10.55 -7.11
CA ALA A 277 -3.87 -10.69 -7.54
C ALA A 277 -3.94 -11.58 -8.79
N THR A 278 -4.76 -12.62 -8.72
CA THR A 278 -4.99 -13.59 -9.78
C THR A 278 -6.49 -13.82 -9.97
N GLU A 279 -6.90 -14.40 -11.07
CA GLU A 279 -8.30 -14.75 -11.31
C GLU A 279 -8.89 -15.69 -10.25
N LYS A 280 -8.06 -16.39 -9.50
CA LYS A 280 -8.50 -17.25 -8.39
C LYS A 280 -8.91 -16.45 -7.17
N ASN A 281 -8.11 -15.45 -6.78
CA ASN A 281 -8.29 -14.69 -5.54
C ASN A 281 -8.91 -13.30 -5.73
N ALA A 282 -9.09 -12.83 -6.96
CA ALA A 282 -9.68 -11.54 -7.29
C ALA A 282 -10.48 -11.62 -8.59
N VAL A 283 -11.39 -10.67 -8.81
CA VAL A 283 -11.95 -10.38 -10.13
C VAL A 283 -11.04 -9.32 -10.77
N LEU A 284 -10.40 -9.68 -11.87
CA LEU A 284 -9.47 -8.79 -12.56
C LEU A 284 -10.23 -7.97 -13.62
N VAL A 285 -9.96 -6.66 -13.63
CA VAL A 285 -10.45 -5.72 -14.65
C VAL A 285 -9.24 -5.26 -15.45
N GLU A 286 -9.29 -5.45 -16.76
CA GLU A 286 -8.19 -5.03 -17.63
C GLU A 286 -8.15 -3.51 -17.78
N PRO A 287 -6.95 -2.90 -17.75
CA PRO A 287 -6.83 -1.48 -18.05
C PRO A 287 -7.17 -1.21 -19.53
N ASN A 288 -7.84 -0.10 -19.80
CA ASN A 288 -8.22 0.28 -21.17
C ASN A 288 -7.25 1.30 -21.81
N ASN A 289 -6.60 2.12 -21.00
CA ASN A 289 -5.62 3.12 -21.46
C ASN A 289 -4.68 3.54 -20.33
N LYS A 290 -3.88 4.58 -20.59
CA LYS A 290 -3.10 5.31 -19.59
C LYS A 290 -3.45 6.79 -19.63
N ILE A 291 -3.38 7.43 -18.46
CA ILE A 291 -3.58 8.88 -18.29
C ILE A 291 -2.42 9.49 -17.52
N GLU A 292 -2.18 10.78 -17.69
CA GLU A 292 -1.18 11.53 -16.93
C GLU A 292 -1.49 11.47 -15.43
N VAL A 293 -0.47 11.18 -14.60
CA VAL A 293 -0.61 11.05 -13.14
C VAL A 293 -0.85 12.38 -12.42
N TYR A 294 -0.50 13.51 -13.03
CA TYR A 294 -0.39 14.82 -12.38
C TYR A 294 -1.67 15.28 -11.70
N ASP A 295 -1.57 15.62 -10.43
CA ASP A 295 -2.64 16.16 -9.58
C ASP A 295 -2.29 17.55 -9.00
N GLY A 296 -1.07 18.05 -9.29
CA GLY A 296 -0.57 19.34 -8.81
C GLY A 296 -0.12 19.36 -7.34
N ARG A 297 -0.25 18.24 -6.61
CA ARG A 297 0.11 18.12 -5.19
C ARG A 297 1.18 17.06 -4.95
N PHE A 298 0.85 15.80 -5.25
CA PHE A 298 1.78 14.66 -5.07
C PHE A 298 2.59 14.40 -6.34
N PHE A 299 1.98 14.68 -7.48
CA PHE A 299 2.57 14.54 -8.79
C PHE A 299 2.47 15.86 -9.55
N THR A 300 3.56 16.62 -9.57
CA THR A 300 3.61 17.93 -10.24
C THR A 300 4.29 17.81 -11.59
N LYS A 301 3.62 18.21 -12.67
CA LYS A 301 4.17 18.15 -14.04
C LYS A 301 5.44 18.97 -14.16
N GLY A 302 6.50 18.35 -14.68
CA GLY A 302 7.81 18.98 -14.83
C GLY A 302 8.68 19.01 -13.59
N ALA A 303 8.21 18.45 -12.46
CA ALA A 303 9.06 18.22 -11.29
C ALA A 303 10.19 17.20 -11.60
N PRO A 304 11.29 17.23 -10.85
CA PRO A 304 12.41 16.31 -11.07
C PRO A 304 12.10 14.84 -10.71
N TYR A 305 10.96 14.58 -10.09
CA TYR A 305 10.53 13.26 -9.58
C TYR A 305 9.08 12.97 -9.95
N ASN A 306 8.69 11.70 -9.90
CA ASN A 306 7.29 11.24 -9.99
C ASN A 306 6.61 11.73 -11.28
N GLN A 307 7.19 11.45 -12.43
CA GLN A 307 6.64 11.80 -13.72
C GLN A 307 6.03 10.58 -14.40
N GLY A 308 5.15 10.81 -15.39
CA GLY A 308 4.63 9.76 -16.26
C GLY A 308 3.14 9.56 -16.19
N ASN A 309 2.73 8.32 -16.47
CA ASN A 309 1.34 7.93 -16.60
C ASN A 309 1.01 6.82 -15.61
N ILE A 310 -0.29 6.68 -15.36
CA ILE A 310 -0.93 5.61 -14.63
C ILE A 310 -1.94 4.90 -15.53
N PHE A 311 -2.26 3.66 -15.22
CA PHE A 311 -3.31 2.92 -15.92
C PHE A 311 -4.69 3.46 -15.58
N ASP A 312 -5.60 3.43 -16.54
CA ASP A 312 -7.01 3.78 -16.36
C ASP A 312 -7.89 2.57 -16.73
N PHE A 313 -9.16 2.64 -16.43
CA PHE A 313 -10.12 1.54 -16.65
C PHE A 313 -11.43 2.05 -17.24
N ASP A 314 -12.15 1.14 -17.90
CA ASP A 314 -13.49 1.39 -18.38
C ASP A 314 -14.52 1.28 -17.23
N PRO A 315 -15.42 2.27 -17.02
CA PRO A 315 -16.42 2.24 -15.95
C PRO A 315 -17.38 1.03 -16.04
N ASP A 316 -17.78 0.60 -17.23
CA ASP A 316 -18.70 -0.52 -17.39
C ASP A 316 -17.97 -1.85 -17.06
N ALA A 317 -16.70 -2.00 -17.48
CA ALA A 317 -15.87 -3.13 -17.09
C ALA A 317 -15.66 -3.22 -15.56
N PHE A 318 -15.52 -2.07 -14.87
CA PHE A 318 -15.48 -2.04 -13.41
C PHE A 318 -16.80 -2.54 -12.80
N ILE A 319 -17.95 -2.10 -13.30
CA ILE A 319 -19.27 -2.58 -12.83
C ILE A 319 -19.43 -4.08 -13.07
N ASP A 320 -19.07 -4.58 -14.24
CA ASP A 320 -19.08 -6.03 -14.53
C ASP A 320 -18.19 -6.81 -13.54
N GLY A 321 -17.05 -6.22 -13.18
CA GLY A 321 -16.19 -6.76 -12.14
C GLY A 321 -16.88 -6.82 -10.77
N CYS A 322 -17.62 -5.76 -10.40
CA CYS A 322 -18.38 -5.72 -9.16
C CYS A 322 -19.49 -6.79 -9.14
N GLU A 323 -20.23 -6.97 -10.21
CA GLU A 323 -21.28 -8.00 -10.31
C GLU A 323 -20.68 -9.41 -10.14
N LYS A 324 -19.56 -9.70 -10.79
CA LYS A 324 -18.84 -10.98 -10.62
C LYS A 324 -18.36 -11.17 -9.17
N ALA A 325 -17.87 -10.13 -8.51
CA ALA A 325 -17.46 -10.21 -7.11
C ALA A 325 -18.66 -10.42 -6.17
N ILE A 326 -19.80 -9.79 -6.43
CA ILE A 326 -21.06 -10.02 -5.71
C ILE A 326 -21.47 -11.51 -5.81
N GLU A 327 -21.41 -12.11 -6.98
CA GLU A 327 -21.75 -13.53 -7.16
C GLU A 327 -20.77 -14.44 -6.39
N ARG A 328 -19.48 -14.10 -6.35
CA ARG A 328 -18.53 -14.83 -5.50
C ARG A 328 -18.89 -14.74 -4.00
N VAL A 329 -19.27 -13.56 -3.49
CA VAL A 329 -19.70 -13.37 -2.10
C VAL A 329 -20.96 -14.18 -1.79
N LYS A 330 -21.95 -14.20 -2.71
CA LYS A 330 -23.18 -14.99 -2.55
C LYS A 330 -22.91 -16.49 -2.53
N SER A 331 -21.96 -16.94 -3.35
CA SER A 331 -21.54 -18.35 -3.40
C SER A 331 -20.74 -18.75 -2.16
N ASN A 332 -19.79 -17.94 -1.75
CA ASN A 332 -18.99 -18.14 -0.54
C ASN A 332 -18.55 -16.78 0.02
N LYS A 333 -18.91 -16.50 1.27
CA LYS A 333 -18.51 -15.24 1.93
C LYS A 333 -17.00 -15.09 2.13
N ILE A 334 -16.28 -16.21 2.19
CA ILE A 334 -14.84 -16.23 2.42
C ILE A 334 -14.10 -16.52 1.13
N ASN A 335 -13.19 -15.66 0.76
CA ASN A 335 -12.24 -15.87 -0.34
C ASN A 335 -11.11 -16.80 0.12
N ALA A 336 -11.34 -18.12 0.00
CA ALA A 336 -10.37 -19.13 0.44
C ALA A 336 -9.03 -19.06 -0.33
N GLU A 337 -9.07 -18.67 -1.62
CA GLU A 337 -7.85 -18.46 -2.40
C GLU A 337 -7.08 -17.21 -1.95
N GLY A 338 -7.80 -16.19 -1.48
CA GLY A 338 -7.19 -14.99 -0.89
C GLY A 338 -6.42 -15.28 0.40
N LEU A 339 -6.93 -16.16 1.25
CA LEU A 339 -6.24 -16.56 2.49
C LEU A 339 -4.84 -17.15 2.24
N LYS A 340 -4.61 -17.78 1.08
CA LYS A 340 -3.32 -18.37 0.71
C LYS A 340 -2.20 -17.33 0.54
N ILE A 341 -2.54 -16.06 0.38
CA ILE A 341 -1.58 -14.94 0.32
C ILE A 341 -0.69 -14.93 1.57
N GLN A 342 -1.23 -15.26 2.75
CA GLN A 342 -0.48 -15.29 4.00
C GLN A 342 0.69 -16.29 3.98
N ASP A 343 0.53 -17.41 3.27
CA ASP A 343 1.58 -18.42 3.14
C ASP A 343 2.51 -18.16 1.96
N GLN A 344 2.02 -17.52 0.90
CA GLN A 344 2.77 -17.25 -0.33
C GLN A 344 3.71 -16.05 -0.20
N PHE A 345 3.36 -15.09 0.65
CA PHE A 345 4.09 -13.83 0.82
C PHE A 345 4.40 -13.61 2.31
N LYS A 346 5.65 -13.86 2.69
CA LYS A 346 6.09 -13.74 4.08
C LYS A 346 7.13 -12.64 4.22
N TYR A 347 7.05 -11.86 5.29
CA TYR A 347 8.08 -10.87 5.58
C TYR A 347 9.44 -11.50 5.88
N SER A 348 9.49 -12.77 6.33
CA SER A 348 10.75 -13.53 6.43
C SER A 348 11.47 -13.64 5.09
N ASP A 349 10.73 -13.85 3.99
CA ASP A 349 11.33 -13.94 2.65
C ASP A 349 11.80 -12.57 2.18
N THR A 350 11.03 -11.51 2.45
CA THR A 350 11.42 -10.10 2.20
C THR A 350 12.72 -9.76 2.93
N ALA A 351 12.78 -10.06 4.23
CA ALA A 351 13.95 -9.81 5.08
C ALA A 351 15.19 -10.61 4.60
N ASN A 352 15.03 -11.91 4.35
CA ASN A 352 16.12 -12.77 3.87
C ASN A 352 16.66 -12.30 2.51
N LYS A 353 15.77 -11.87 1.60
CA LYS A 353 16.19 -11.34 0.30
C LYS A 353 17.02 -10.07 0.44
N LEU A 354 16.59 -9.14 1.31
CA LEU A 354 17.35 -7.90 1.59
C LEU A 354 18.69 -8.21 2.26
N LEU A 355 18.71 -9.14 3.24
CA LEU A 355 19.95 -9.57 3.91
C LEU A 355 20.93 -10.23 2.94
N SER A 356 20.46 -10.95 1.94
CA SER A 356 21.33 -11.59 0.93
C SER A 356 22.07 -10.60 0.03
N LEU A 357 21.72 -9.31 0.06
CA LEU A 357 22.34 -8.24 -0.71
C LEU A 357 23.39 -7.46 0.09
N ILE A 358 23.47 -7.69 1.40
CA ILE A 358 24.49 -7.10 2.29
C ILE A 358 25.83 -7.81 2.06
#